data_af6cf585b4491e596bc77984bc795f8a
#
_entry.id   af6cf585b4491e596bc77984bc795f8a
#
_cell.length_a   1.000
_cell.length_b   1.000
_cell.length_c   1.000
_cell.angle_alpha   90.00
_cell.angle_beta   90.00
_cell.angle_gamma   90.00
#
_symmetry.space_group_name_H-M   'P 1'
#
loop_
_entity.id
_entity.type
_entity.pdbx_description
1 polymer ?
#
loop_
_entity_poly.entity_id
_entity_poly.type
_entity_poly.pdbx_seq_one_letter_code
_entity_poly.pdbx_strand_id
1 'polypeptide(L)'
;MYKGHKVCVVIPALNEEQAIDIVVRALVGLKLDKQAVIDHVVVCDNGSTDNTENAAAAAGAQVVKQNTPGYGIACLTAMAHLPLCDIVLFVDGDDSCIISQAIPLLEGISRGADLTIGSRTLGKIEVGALTGPQVFGNWLSSYLITLFWGQKITDLGPFRAIRYSSLKSLQMADKTFGWTVEMQVKAIIHGMDVREYPVDSKVRIGESKISGTVSGSVKAGIGILSMIGKLYLSQSKLKKTLQDKTV
;
A
#
# COMPACT_ATOMS: atom_id res chain seq x y z
N MET A 1 -15.97 11.38 5.94
CA MET A 1 -15.34 10.87 7.20
C MET A 1 -15.91 9.50 7.56
N TYR A 2 -15.04 8.55 7.83
CA TYR A 2 -15.43 7.19 8.23
C TYR A 2 -15.48 7.09 9.77
N LYS A 3 -16.67 6.95 10.34
CA LYS A 3 -16.87 6.82 11.81
C LYS A 3 -16.11 7.89 12.62
N GLY A 4 -16.14 9.14 12.18
CA GLY A 4 -15.45 10.26 12.83
C GLY A 4 -13.99 10.43 12.45
N HIS A 5 -13.39 9.51 11.67
CA HIS A 5 -12.01 9.59 11.17
C HIS A 5 -11.95 10.17 9.76
N LYS A 6 -11.04 11.10 9.54
CA LYS A 6 -10.69 11.58 8.19
C LYS A 6 -9.81 10.54 7.49
N VAL A 7 -10.24 10.10 6.31
CA VAL A 7 -9.54 9.10 5.50
C VAL A 7 -8.95 9.75 4.26
N CYS A 8 -7.63 9.69 4.14
CA CYS A 8 -6.92 10.07 2.92
C CYS A 8 -6.42 8.84 2.17
N VAL A 9 -6.39 8.93 0.86
CA VAL A 9 -5.91 7.86 -0.01
C VAL A 9 -4.63 8.28 -0.71
N VAL A 10 -3.66 7.38 -0.80
CA VAL A 10 -2.41 7.49 -1.56
C VAL A 10 -2.44 6.49 -2.70
N ILE A 11 -2.24 6.98 -3.93
CA ILE A 11 -2.18 6.16 -5.14
C ILE A 11 -0.89 6.49 -5.89
N PRO A 12 0.11 5.59 -5.91
CA PRO A 12 1.22 5.68 -6.84
C PRO A 12 0.74 5.27 -8.24
N ALA A 13 1.03 6.06 -9.27
CA ALA A 13 0.60 5.80 -10.65
C ALA A 13 1.75 6.01 -11.64
N LEU A 14 1.84 5.13 -12.63
CA LEU A 14 2.76 5.24 -13.77
C LEU A 14 2.13 4.60 -15.01
N ASN A 15 1.72 5.42 -15.98
CA ASN A 15 1.05 4.99 -17.21
C ASN A 15 -0.20 4.12 -16.91
N GLU A 16 -1.14 4.70 -16.18
CA GLU A 16 -2.40 4.06 -15.77
C GLU A 16 -3.63 4.83 -16.32
N GLU A 17 -3.51 5.53 -17.46
CA GLU A 17 -4.59 6.37 -18.01
C GLU A 17 -5.91 5.63 -18.21
N GLN A 18 -5.87 4.31 -18.49
CA GLN A 18 -7.05 3.49 -18.72
C GLN A 18 -7.78 3.07 -17.44
N ALA A 19 -7.09 3.10 -16.29
CA ALA A 19 -7.58 2.57 -15.01
C ALA A 19 -7.79 3.67 -13.95
N ILE A 20 -6.95 4.68 -13.94
CA ILE A 20 -6.87 5.64 -12.83
C ILE A 20 -8.18 6.41 -12.62
N ASP A 21 -8.90 6.75 -13.70
CA ASP A 21 -10.21 7.40 -13.63
C ASP A 21 -11.22 6.51 -12.88
N ILE A 22 -11.26 5.22 -13.20
CA ILE A 22 -12.13 4.22 -12.58
C ILE A 22 -11.83 4.12 -11.08
N VAL A 23 -10.56 3.99 -10.71
CA VAL A 23 -10.10 3.84 -9.33
C VAL A 23 -10.45 5.09 -8.51
N VAL A 24 -10.11 6.28 -9.02
CA VAL A 24 -10.36 7.54 -8.30
C VAL A 24 -11.85 7.78 -8.13
N ARG A 25 -12.67 7.62 -9.18
CA ARG A 25 -14.13 7.76 -9.07
C ARG A 25 -14.75 6.76 -8.10
N ALA A 26 -14.28 5.51 -8.09
CA ALA A 26 -14.76 4.52 -7.15
C ALA A 26 -14.43 4.90 -5.69
N LEU A 27 -13.24 5.47 -5.44
CA LEU A 27 -12.83 5.96 -4.12
C LEU A 27 -13.65 7.18 -3.69
N VAL A 28 -13.75 8.21 -4.53
CA VAL A 28 -14.53 9.43 -4.27
C VAL A 28 -16.01 9.11 -4.08
N GLY A 29 -16.53 8.15 -4.86
CA GLY A 29 -17.91 7.67 -4.78
C GLY A 29 -18.21 6.70 -3.65
N LEU A 30 -17.17 6.21 -2.91
CA LEU A 30 -17.36 5.21 -1.86
C LEU A 30 -18.18 5.76 -0.69
N LYS A 31 -19.33 5.14 -0.42
CA LYS A 31 -20.24 5.55 0.66
C LYS A 31 -20.57 4.38 1.57
N LEU A 32 -20.75 4.68 2.85
CA LEU A 32 -21.34 3.80 3.84
C LEU A 32 -22.51 4.55 4.49
N ASP A 33 -23.69 3.94 4.51
CA ASP A 33 -24.92 4.58 5.03
C ASP A 33 -25.18 6.00 4.46
N LYS A 34 -24.96 6.15 3.15
CA LYS A 34 -25.07 7.42 2.39
C LYS A 34 -23.99 8.47 2.71
N GLN A 35 -23.10 8.22 3.65
CA GLN A 35 -22.00 9.11 3.99
C GLN A 35 -20.72 8.76 3.20
N ALA A 36 -20.02 9.78 2.71
CA ALA A 36 -18.74 9.60 2.05
C ALA A 36 -17.70 9.02 3.04
N VAL A 37 -17.00 7.98 2.59
CA VAL A 37 -15.97 7.27 3.37
C VAL A 37 -14.61 7.94 3.22
N ILE A 38 -14.27 8.35 2.00
CA ILE A 38 -12.99 8.96 1.65
C ILE A 38 -13.14 10.47 1.67
N ASP A 39 -12.20 11.16 2.30
CA ASP A 39 -12.18 12.62 2.42
C ASP A 39 -11.24 13.27 1.40
N HIS A 40 -10.15 12.58 1.03
CA HIS A 40 -9.16 13.13 0.10
C HIS A 40 -8.41 12.02 -0.64
N VAL A 41 -8.14 12.22 -1.92
CA VAL A 41 -7.36 11.30 -2.76
C VAL A 41 -6.16 12.04 -3.33
N VAL A 42 -4.94 11.54 -3.07
CA VAL A 42 -3.71 12.03 -3.66
C VAL A 42 -3.14 10.96 -4.59
N VAL A 43 -3.02 11.29 -5.86
CA VAL A 43 -2.36 10.47 -6.88
C VAL A 43 -0.96 11.03 -7.11
N CYS A 44 0.06 10.21 -6.97
CA CYS A 44 1.41 10.57 -7.40
C CYS A 44 1.67 10.01 -8.79
N ASP A 45 1.71 10.89 -9.78
CA ASP A 45 2.19 10.56 -11.12
C ASP A 45 3.72 10.42 -11.08
N ASN A 46 4.21 9.21 -11.28
CA ASN A 46 5.63 8.87 -11.21
C ASN A 46 6.32 8.91 -12.58
N GLY A 47 6.04 9.97 -13.35
CA GLY A 47 6.64 10.21 -14.66
C GLY A 47 5.93 9.49 -15.79
N SER A 48 4.61 9.49 -15.79
CA SER A 48 3.80 8.93 -16.89
C SER A 48 4.04 9.67 -18.19
N THR A 49 3.96 8.93 -19.29
CA THR A 49 4.06 9.44 -20.66
C THR A 49 2.71 9.47 -21.38
N ASP A 50 1.67 8.95 -20.73
CA ASP A 50 0.28 8.92 -21.17
C ASP A 50 -0.56 10.01 -20.47
N ASN A 51 -1.88 9.91 -20.55
CA ASN A 51 -2.79 10.90 -19.98
C ASN A 51 -3.17 10.63 -18.50
N THR A 52 -2.37 9.85 -17.76
CA THR A 52 -2.64 9.48 -16.36
C THR A 52 -2.94 10.68 -15.47
N GLU A 53 -2.10 11.73 -15.53
CA GLU A 53 -2.25 12.95 -14.72
C GLU A 53 -3.62 13.60 -14.90
N ASN A 54 -4.00 13.87 -16.17
CA ASN A 54 -5.25 14.56 -16.45
C ASN A 54 -6.46 13.67 -16.11
N ALA A 55 -6.38 12.37 -16.37
CA ALA A 55 -7.45 11.43 -16.03
C ALA A 55 -7.70 11.38 -14.52
N ALA A 56 -6.63 11.31 -13.70
CA ALA A 56 -6.73 11.34 -12.24
C ALA A 56 -7.32 12.66 -11.71
N ALA A 57 -6.85 13.80 -12.23
CA ALA A 57 -7.36 15.12 -11.84
C ALA A 57 -8.84 15.30 -12.22
N ALA A 58 -9.24 14.90 -13.42
CA ALA A 58 -10.65 14.96 -13.88
C ALA A 58 -11.57 14.05 -13.06
N ALA A 59 -11.04 12.96 -12.49
CA ALA A 59 -11.77 12.06 -11.59
C ALA A 59 -11.95 12.62 -10.17
N GLY A 60 -11.22 13.69 -9.81
CA GLY A 60 -11.36 14.38 -8.52
C GLY A 60 -10.19 14.15 -7.55
N ALA A 61 -9.06 13.62 -8.00
CA ALA A 61 -7.85 13.49 -7.18
C ALA A 61 -7.01 14.78 -7.20
N GLN A 62 -6.31 15.03 -6.11
CA GLN A 62 -5.14 15.91 -6.13
C GLN A 62 -3.98 15.14 -6.77
N VAL A 63 -3.40 15.67 -7.84
CA VAL A 63 -2.25 15.04 -8.51
C VAL A 63 -0.97 15.75 -8.13
N VAL A 64 0.05 14.96 -7.79
CA VAL A 64 1.42 15.43 -7.52
C VAL A 64 2.39 14.69 -8.42
N LYS A 65 3.50 15.30 -8.78
CA LYS A 65 4.49 14.72 -9.70
C LYS A 65 5.76 14.27 -8.99
N GLN A 66 6.27 13.12 -9.41
CA GLN A 66 7.56 12.61 -8.97
C GLN A 66 8.34 12.06 -10.16
N ASN A 67 9.40 12.76 -10.58
CA ASN A 67 10.18 12.40 -11.76
C ASN A 67 11.20 11.27 -11.52
N THR A 68 11.56 11.02 -10.26
CA THR A 68 12.43 9.88 -9.93
C THR A 68 11.60 8.61 -9.95
N PRO A 69 11.93 7.61 -10.79
CA PRO A 69 11.18 6.36 -10.85
C PRO A 69 11.24 5.57 -9.54
N GLY A 70 10.13 5.00 -9.12
CA GLY A 70 10.05 4.08 -8.00
C GLY A 70 8.73 4.11 -7.25
N TYR A 71 8.22 2.94 -6.91
CA TYR A 71 6.94 2.79 -6.19
C TYR A 71 6.98 3.50 -4.83
N GLY A 72 8.02 3.25 -4.04
CA GLY A 72 8.15 3.83 -2.70
C GLY A 72 8.30 5.35 -2.72
N ILE A 73 9.07 5.91 -3.67
CA ILE A 73 9.22 7.37 -3.74
C ILE A 73 7.93 8.04 -4.22
N ALA A 74 7.13 7.39 -5.06
CA ALA A 74 5.80 7.88 -5.42
C ALA A 74 4.88 7.92 -4.19
N CYS A 75 4.87 6.86 -3.37
CA CYS A 75 4.14 6.84 -2.10
C CYS A 75 4.62 7.93 -1.15
N LEU A 76 5.94 8.10 -0.97
CA LEU A 76 6.53 9.15 -0.10
C LEU A 76 6.12 10.55 -0.58
N THR A 77 6.15 10.79 -1.89
CA THR A 77 5.75 12.07 -2.48
C THR A 77 4.26 12.35 -2.24
N ALA A 78 3.39 11.37 -2.49
CA ALA A 78 1.96 11.54 -2.21
C ALA A 78 1.70 11.80 -0.71
N MET A 79 2.37 11.05 0.18
CA MET A 79 2.26 11.22 1.62
C MET A 79 2.67 12.62 2.09
N ALA A 80 3.67 13.24 1.47
CA ALA A 80 4.11 14.59 1.80
C ALA A 80 3.06 15.67 1.47
N HIS A 81 2.08 15.35 0.61
CA HIS A 81 1.01 16.25 0.19
C HIS A 81 -0.36 15.90 0.82
N LEU A 82 -0.38 14.96 1.75
CA LEU A 82 -1.62 14.64 2.47
C LEU A 82 -2.04 15.79 3.38
N PRO A 83 -3.33 16.18 3.37
CA PRO A 83 -3.86 17.04 4.42
C PRO A 83 -3.87 16.33 5.78
N LEU A 84 -4.20 17.04 6.83
CA LEU A 84 -4.40 16.42 8.15
C LEU A 84 -5.49 15.36 8.06
N CYS A 85 -5.13 14.11 8.39
CA CYS A 85 -6.02 12.96 8.39
C CYS A 85 -5.71 12.02 9.55
N ASP A 86 -6.62 11.07 9.80
CA ASP A 86 -6.50 10.08 10.86
C ASP A 86 -6.04 8.72 10.31
N ILE A 87 -6.47 8.41 9.08
CA ILE A 87 -6.20 7.14 8.41
C ILE A 87 -5.69 7.40 7.01
N VAL A 88 -4.65 6.67 6.62
CA VAL A 88 -4.15 6.64 5.24
C VAL A 88 -4.44 5.27 4.63
N LEU A 89 -5.15 5.27 3.51
CA LEU A 89 -5.42 4.10 2.69
C LEU A 89 -4.49 4.12 1.48
N PHE A 90 -3.75 3.04 1.24
CA PHE A 90 -2.93 2.84 0.04
C PHE A 90 -3.67 1.95 -0.94
N VAL A 91 -3.71 2.36 -2.20
CA VAL A 91 -4.39 1.66 -3.30
C VAL A 91 -3.53 1.79 -4.55
N ASP A 92 -3.40 0.73 -5.35
CA ASP A 92 -2.76 0.81 -6.66
C ASP A 92 -3.71 1.46 -7.70
N GLY A 93 -3.13 2.14 -8.70
CA GLY A 93 -3.89 2.86 -9.72
C GLY A 93 -4.42 2.02 -10.88
N ASP A 94 -4.21 0.69 -10.86
CA ASP A 94 -4.43 -0.24 -11.98
C ASP A 94 -5.76 -0.99 -11.96
N ASP A 95 -6.66 -0.61 -11.05
CA ASP A 95 -7.98 -1.22 -10.85
C ASP A 95 -7.95 -2.72 -10.46
N SER A 96 -6.83 -3.23 -9.96
CA SER A 96 -6.74 -4.62 -9.47
C SER A 96 -7.41 -4.85 -8.11
N CYS A 97 -7.70 -3.78 -7.35
CA CYS A 97 -8.37 -3.81 -6.07
C CYS A 97 -9.88 -3.60 -6.19
N ILE A 98 -10.66 -4.29 -5.37
CA ILE A 98 -12.11 -4.01 -5.24
C ILE A 98 -12.29 -2.94 -4.17
N ILE A 99 -12.54 -1.70 -4.59
CA ILE A 99 -12.54 -0.51 -3.73
C ILE A 99 -13.53 -0.61 -2.55
N SER A 100 -14.68 -1.26 -2.72
CA SER A 100 -15.64 -1.47 -1.61
C SER A 100 -15.06 -2.30 -0.46
N GLN A 101 -14.01 -3.10 -0.71
CA GLN A 101 -13.31 -3.88 0.30
C GLN A 101 -12.33 -3.04 1.14
N ALA A 102 -12.23 -1.72 0.90
CA ALA A 102 -11.61 -0.78 1.84
C ALA A 102 -12.37 -0.74 3.18
N ILE A 103 -13.68 -0.96 3.18
CA ILE A 103 -14.52 -0.86 4.39
C ILE A 103 -14.03 -1.80 5.51
N PRO A 104 -13.80 -3.11 5.30
CA PRO A 104 -13.21 -3.97 6.33
C PRO A 104 -11.85 -3.51 6.86
N LEU A 105 -11.00 -2.95 6.00
CA LEU A 105 -9.69 -2.41 6.41
C LEU A 105 -9.86 -1.20 7.33
N LEU A 106 -10.70 -0.25 6.94
CA LEU A 106 -11.00 0.94 7.74
C LEU A 106 -11.69 0.57 9.05
N GLU A 107 -12.56 -0.44 9.04
CA GLU A 107 -13.19 -0.97 10.25
C GLU A 107 -12.15 -1.55 11.21
N GLY A 108 -11.16 -2.28 10.71
CA GLY A 108 -10.06 -2.78 11.54
C GLY A 108 -9.31 -1.66 12.25
N ILE A 109 -9.02 -0.56 11.54
CA ILE A 109 -8.38 0.63 12.13
C ILE A 109 -9.30 1.27 13.19
N SER A 110 -10.60 1.43 12.90
CA SER A 110 -11.54 2.01 13.87
C SER A 110 -11.70 1.16 15.14
N ARG A 111 -11.48 -0.16 15.04
CA ARG A 111 -11.47 -1.11 16.15
C ARG A 111 -10.11 -1.27 16.83
N GLY A 112 -9.17 -0.38 16.60
CA GLY A 112 -7.95 -0.30 17.36
C GLY A 112 -6.69 -0.78 16.64
N ALA A 113 -6.77 -1.43 15.47
CA ALA A 113 -5.58 -1.80 14.71
C ALA A 113 -4.76 -0.56 14.31
N ASP A 114 -3.44 -0.70 14.27
CA ASP A 114 -2.53 0.32 13.73
C ASP A 114 -2.39 0.21 12.23
N LEU A 115 -2.28 -1.01 11.71
CA LEU A 115 -2.14 -1.34 10.30
C LEU A 115 -3.10 -2.48 9.94
N THR A 116 -3.86 -2.31 8.87
CA THR A 116 -4.67 -3.38 8.28
C THR A 116 -4.22 -3.63 6.84
N ILE A 117 -4.12 -4.89 6.48
CA ILE A 117 -3.64 -5.35 5.17
C ILE A 117 -4.74 -6.16 4.50
N GLY A 118 -5.07 -5.80 3.28
CA GLY A 118 -5.91 -6.60 2.41
C GLY A 118 -5.10 -7.79 1.89
N SER A 119 -5.39 -8.97 2.42
CA SER A 119 -4.74 -10.20 1.97
C SER A 119 -5.51 -10.84 0.82
N ARG A 120 -4.88 -10.86 -0.35
CA ARG A 120 -5.39 -11.55 -1.55
C ARG A 120 -5.37 -13.06 -1.35
N THR A 121 -4.41 -13.54 -0.56
CA THR A 121 -4.29 -14.98 -0.21
C THR A 121 -5.47 -15.49 0.62
N LEU A 122 -6.11 -14.62 1.39
CA LEU A 122 -7.31 -14.94 2.18
C LEU A 122 -8.61 -14.72 1.41
N GLY A 123 -8.56 -13.96 0.32
CA GLY A 123 -9.70 -13.68 -0.56
C GLY A 123 -9.70 -14.55 -1.82
N LYS A 124 -10.39 -14.08 -2.84
CA LYS A 124 -10.46 -14.72 -4.16
C LYS A 124 -9.51 -14.02 -5.12
N ILE A 125 -8.68 -14.79 -5.80
CA ILE A 125 -7.78 -14.31 -6.85
C ILE A 125 -8.38 -14.71 -8.19
N GLU A 126 -8.75 -13.73 -9.01
CA GLU A 126 -9.22 -13.96 -10.37
C GLU A 126 -8.10 -14.61 -11.21
N VAL A 127 -8.47 -15.52 -12.09
CA VAL A 127 -7.50 -16.19 -12.96
C VAL A 127 -6.78 -15.16 -13.83
N GLY A 128 -5.46 -15.09 -13.73
CA GLY A 128 -4.64 -14.10 -14.41
C GLY A 128 -4.35 -12.82 -13.61
N ALA A 129 -4.96 -12.60 -12.45
CA ALA A 129 -4.71 -11.43 -11.61
C ALA A 129 -3.29 -11.40 -11.02
N LEU A 130 -2.73 -12.56 -10.73
CA LEU A 130 -1.34 -12.71 -10.26
C LEU A 130 -0.58 -13.71 -11.13
N THR A 131 0.67 -13.40 -11.41
CA THR A 131 1.59 -14.31 -12.11
C THR A 131 2.21 -15.33 -11.14
N GLY A 132 2.66 -16.48 -11.66
CA GLY A 132 3.35 -17.49 -10.85
C GLY A 132 4.52 -16.93 -10.02
N PRO A 133 5.43 -16.10 -10.59
CA PRO A 133 6.50 -15.44 -9.85
C PRO A 133 5.99 -14.53 -8.72
N GLN A 134 4.87 -13.81 -8.91
CA GLN A 134 4.28 -12.98 -7.86
C GLN A 134 3.73 -13.83 -6.70
N VAL A 135 3.03 -14.92 -7.00
CA VAL A 135 2.52 -15.84 -5.99
C VAL A 135 3.67 -16.46 -5.18
N PHE A 136 4.72 -16.94 -5.86
CA PHE A 136 5.89 -17.50 -5.20
C PHE A 136 6.64 -16.45 -4.36
N GLY A 137 6.88 -15.25 -4.91
CA GLY A 137 7.57 -14.16 -4.21
C GLY A 137 6.80 -13.71 -2.98
N ASN A 138 5.49 -13.62 -3.06
CA ASN A 138 4.63 -13.30 -1.91
C ASN A 138 4.71 -14.38 -0.83
N TRP A 139 4.57 -15.66 -1.22
CA TRP A 139 4.68 -16.78 -0.29
C TRP A 139 6.03 -16.80 0.42
N LEU A 140 7.15 -16.71 -0.33
CA LEU A 140 8.49 -16.73 0.23
C LEU A 140 8.71 -15.57 1.19
N SER A 141 8.31 -14.37 0.82
CA SER A 141 8.48 -13.17 1.64
C SER A 141 7.66 -13.24 2.93
N SER A 142 6.40 -13.67 2.84
CA SER A 142 5.53 -13.87 4.00
C SER A 142 6.07 -14.94 4.94
N TYR A 143 6.61 -16.03 4.38
CA TYR A 143 7.27 -17.09 5.15
C TYR A 143 8.50 -16.55 5.89
N LEU A 144 9.38 -15.81 5.23
CA LEU A 144 10.58 -15.23 5.84
C LEU A 144 10.24 -14.22 6.94
N ILE A 145 9.23 -13.38 6.72
CA ILE A 145 8.78 -12.43 7.75
C ILE A 145 8.25 -13.18 8.96
N THR A 146 7.42 -14.20 8.75
CA THR A 146 6.91 -15.04 9.85
C THR A 146 8.06 -15.72 10.61
N LEU A 147 9.05 -16.26 9.88
CA LEU A 147 10.22 -16.93 10.46
C LEU A 147 11.08 -15.99 11.32
N PHE A 148 11.33 -14.75 10.83
CA PHE A 148 12.28 -13.83 11.48
C PHE A 148 11.65 -13.01 12.61
N TRP A 149 10.34 -12.72 12.55
CA TRP A 149 9.67 -11.88 13.53
C TRP A 149 8.54 -12.58 14.30
N GLY A 150 8.22 -13.82 13.96
CA GLY A 150 7.23 -14.63 14.69
C GLY A 150 5.77 -14.24 14.45
N GLN A 151 5.51 -13.20 13.67
CA GLN A 151 4.14 -12.80 13.32
C GLN A 151 3.70 -13.44 12.01
N LYS A 152 2.63 -14.23 12.06
CA LYS A 152 2.06 -14.87 10.86
C LYS A 152 1.51 -13.80 9.93
N ILE A 153 1.97 -13.84 8.69
CA ILE A 153 1.54 -12.96 7.59
C ILE A 153 1.23 -13.83 6.37
N THR A 154 0.22 -13.45 5.61
CA THR A 154 -0.21 -14.19 4.42
C THR A 154 0.02 -13.45 3.13
N ASP A 155 0.11 -12.11 3.14
CA ASP A 155 0.26 -11.29 1.95
C ASP A 155 1.05 -9.99 2.21
N LEU A 156 1.79 -9.57 1.19
CA LEU A 156 2.43 -8.26 1.10
C LEU A 156 1.58 -7.25 0.32
N GLY A 157 0.28 -7.48 0.23
CA GLY A 157 -0.65 -6.73 -0.61
C GLY A 157 -0.50 -5.22 -0.49
N PRO A 158 -0.60 -4.48 -1.60
CA PRO A 158 -0.52 -3.02 -1.62
C PRO A 158 -1.75 -2.35 -1.00
N PHE A 159 -2.91 -3.02 -1.05
CA PHE A 159 -4.17 -2.51 -0.50
C PHE A 159 -4.16 -2.61 1.02
N ARG A 160 -3.93 -1.47 1.70
CA ARG A 160 -3.76 -1.42 3.15
C ARG A 160 -4.19 -0.10 3.74
N ALA A 161 -4.64 -0.10 5.00
CA ALA A 161 -4.92 1.11 5.74
C ALA A 161 -4.04 1.18 7.00
N ILE A 162 -3.61 2.38 7.37
CA ILE A 162 -2.75 2.61 8.54
C ILE A 162 -3.19 3.89 9.25
N ARG A 163 -3.13 3.91 10.58
CA ARG A 163 -3.26 5.16 11.34
C ARG A 163 -2.17 6.14 10.92
N TYR A 164 -2.54 7.38 10.72
CA TYR A 164 -1.55 8.39 10.29
C TYR A 164 -0.44 8.61 11.33
N SER A 165 -0.75 8.56 12.62
CA SER A 165 0.25 8.62 13.69
C SER A 165 1.23 7.44 13.64
N SER A 166 0.72 6.22 13.45
CA SER A 166 1.52 5.00 13.29
C SER A 166 2.39 5.09 12.04
N LEU A 167 1.85 5.54 10.90
CA LEU A 167 2.62 5.75 9.67
C LEU A 167 3.79 6.72 9.86
N LYS A 168 3.56 7.83 10.55
CA LYS A 168 4.63 8.79 10.86
C LYS A 168 5.73 8.18 11.71
N SER A 169 5.39 7.35 12.69
CA SER A 169 6.36 6.70 13.58
C SER A 169 7.23 5.66 12.86
N LEU A 170 6.73 5.04 11.78
CA LEU A 170 7.49 4.09 10.97
C LEU A 170 8.66 4.74 10.23
N GLN A 171 8.63 6.05 9.98
CA GLN A 171 9.69 6.76 9.25
C GLN A 171 10.05 6.01 7.95
N MET A 172 9.06 5.84 7.08
CA MET A 172 9.23 5.13 5.81
C MET A 172 10.32 5.77 4.95
N ALA A 173 11.18 4.95 4.34
CA ALA A 173 12.37 5.43 3.63
C ALA A 173 12.65 4.71 2.31
N ASP A 174 12.07 3.51 2.08
CA ASP A 174 12.28 2.80 0.83
C ASP A 174 11.67 3.57 -0.34
N LYS A 175 12.46 3.71 -1.40
CA LYS A 175 12.06 4.45 -2.60
C LYS A 175 11.58 3.54 -3.74
N THR A 176 11.67 2.22 -3.54
CA THR A 176 11.48 1.23 -4.61
C THR A 176 10.46 0.16 -4.23
N PHE A 177 10.78 -1.09 -4.48
CA PHE A 177 9.88 -2.24 -4.30
C PHE A 177 9.85 -2.80 -2.88
N GLY A 178 10.74 -2.38 -2.00
CA GLY A 178 10.76 -2.78 -0.58
C GLY A 178 9.70 -2.09 0.27
N TRP A 179 8.96 -1.12 -0.27
CA TRP A 179 8.00 -0.27 0.42
C TRP A 179 6.98 -1.04 1.27
N THR A 180 6.30 -2.02 0.67
CA THR A 180 5.26 -2.79 1.35
C THR A 180 5.84 -3.64 2.48
N VAL A 181 7.01 -4.23 2.26
CA VAL A 181 7.75 -5.00 3.27
C VAL A 181 8.25 -4.08 4.38
N GLU A 182 8.83 -2.93 4.04
CA GLU A 182 9.32 -1.97 5.02
C GLU A 182 8.21 -1.57 6.01
N MET A 183 7.04 -1.19 5.49
CA MET A 183 5.91 -0.81 6.32
C MET A 183 5.49 -1.93 7.26
N GLN A 184 5.32 -3.13 6.74
CA GLN A 184 4.82 -4.28 7.46
C GLN A 184 5.79 -4.75 8.53
N VAL A 185 7.07 -4.90 8.18
CA VAL A 185 8.10 -5.35 9.11
C VAL A 185 8.40 -4.29 10.17
N LYS A 186 8.48 -3.01 9.80
CA LYS A 186 8.62 -1.95 10.80
C LYS A 186 7.44 -1.90 11.76
N ALA A 187 6.20 -2.07 11.28
CA ALA A 187 5.03 -2.13 12.15
C ALA A 187 5.17 -3.28 13.18
N ILE A 188 5.64 -4.46 12.75
CA ILE A 188 5.89 -5.60 13.64
C ILE A 188 6.99 -5.26 14.64
N ILE A 189 8.13 -4.70 14.21
CA ILE A 189 9.25 -4.32 15.09
C ILE A 189 8.82 -3.29 16.14
N HIS A 190 7.90 -2.39 15.77
CA HIS A 190 7.33 -1.37 16.66
C HIS A 190 6.24 -1.94 17.60
N GLY A 191 5.90 -3.22 17.51
CA GLY A 191 4.86 -3.85 18.33
C GLY A 191 3.45 -3.36 18.03
N MET A 192 3.22 -2.87 16.81
CA MET A 192 1.92 -2.38 16.36
C MET A 192 0.93 -3.53 16.16
N ASP A 193 -0.36 -3.25 16.34
CA ASP A 193 -1.44 -4.19 16.03
C ASP A 193 -1.66 -4.24 14.51
N VAL A 194 -1.13 -5.30 13.89
CA VAL A 194 -1.22 -5.57 12.45
C VAL A 194 -2.23 -6.67 12.20
N ARG A 195 -3.27 -6.38 11.43
CA ARG A 195 -4.35 -7.33 11.11
C ARG A 195 -4.50 -7.50 9.61
N GLU A 196 -4.79 -8.73 9.16
CA GLU A 196 -5.09 -9.04 7.77
C GLU A 196 -6.59 -9.29 7.59
N TYR A 197 -7.13 -8.80 6.47
CA TYR A 197 -8.51 -9.00 6.07
C TYR A 197 -8.56 -9.57 4.65
N PRO A 198 -9.47 -10.52 4.37
CA PRO A 198 -9.61 -11.05 3.02
C PRO A 198 -10.02 -9.94 2.05
N VAL A 199 -9.31 -9.85 0.94
CA VAL A 199 -9.69 -9.00 -0.19
C VAL A 199 -9.54 -9.79 -1.48
N ASP A 200 -10.44 -9.55 -2.43
CA ASP A 200 -10.37 -10.16 -3.74
C ASP A 200 -9.42 -9.37 -4.64
N SER A 201 -8.79 -10.06 -5.57
CA SER A 201 -7.93 -9.46 -6.59
C SER A 201 -8.49 -9.79 -7.97
N LYS A 202 -8.71 -8.78 -8.78
CA LYS A 202 -9.13 -8.91 -10.17
C LYS A 202 -7.96 -8.63 -11.12
N VAL A 203 -8.13 -9.04 -12.36
CA VAL A 203 -7.14 -8.72 -13.40
C VAL A 203 -7.05 -7.22 -13.55
N ARG A 204 -5.83 -6.70 -13.48
CA ARG A 204 -5.54 -5.27 -13.66
C ARG A 204 -5.90 -4.80 -15.07
N ILE A 205 -6.23 -3.52 -15.18
CA ILE A 205 -6.33 -2.85 -16.47
C ILE A 205 -4.92 -2.38 -16.87
N GLY A 206 -4.54 -2.58 -18.13
CA GLY A 206 -3.21 -2.23 -18.64
C GLY A 206 -2.10 -3.22 -18.29
N GLU A 207 -0.86 -2.82 -18.51
CA GLU A 207 0.33 -3.68 -18.35
C GLU A 207 1.05 -3.42 -17.03
N SER A 208 1.50 -4.49 -16.37
CA SER A 208 2.32 -4.36 -15.16
C SER A 208 3.68 -3.77 -15.46
N LYS A 209 4.00 -2.63 -14.86
CA LYS A 209 5.31 -1.97 -14.99
C LYS A 209 6.39 -2.68 -14.18
N ILE A 210 5.99 -3.54 -13.24
CA ILE A 210 6.90 -4.30 -12.36
C ILE A 210 7.02 -5.75 -12.83
N SER A 211 5.91 -6.45 -12.92
CA SER A 211 5.88 -7.90 -13.22
C SER A 211 5.55 -8.24 -14.67
N GLY A 212 5.34 -7.25 -15.53
CA GLY A 212 5.13 -7.45 -16.98
C GLY A 212 6.38 -7.96 -17.71
N THR A 213 7.56 -7.90 -17.08
CA THR A 213 8.81 -8.44 -17.62
C THR A 213 9.52 -9.34 -16.62
N VAL A 214 10.26 -10.32 -17.10
CA VAL A 214 11.10 -11.20 -16.24
C VAL A 214 12.11 -10.37 -15.45
N SER A 215 12.76 -9.40 -16.08
CA SER A 215 13.72 -8.50 -15.44
C SER A 215 13.08 -7.66 -14.31
N GLY A 216 11.86 -7.15 -14.53
CA GLY A 216 11.11 -6.40 -13.52
C GLY A 216 10.73 -7.26 -12.31
N SER A 217 10.25 -8.48 -12.56
CA SER A 217 9.93 -9.46 -11.50
C SER A 217 11.15 -9.82 -10.66
N VAL A 218 12.31 -10.05 -11.29
CA VAL A 218 13.57 -10.35 -10.60
C VAL A 218 14.04 -9.15 -9.77
N LYS A 219 14.01 -7.93 -10.33
CA LYS A 219 14.39 -6.71 -9.61
C LYS A 219 13.49 -6.47 -8.39
N ALA A 220 12.17 -6.66 -8.54
CA ALA A 220 11.24 -6.55 -7.43
C ALA A 220 11.53 -7.61 -6.34
N GLY A 221 11.75 -8.86 -6.72
CA GLY A 221 12.12 -9.93 -5.79
C GLY A 221 13.40 -9.63 -5.02
N ILE A 222 14.46 -9.18 -5.71
CA ILE A 222 15.73 -8.77 -5.06
C ILE A 222 15.49 -7.59 -4.09
N GLY A 223 14.71 -6.58 -4.49
CA GLY A 223 14.39 -5.44 -3.65
C GLY A 223 13.67 -5.84 -2.36
N ILE A 224 12.67 -6.70 -2.47
CA ILE A 224 11.88 -7.24 -1.36
C ILE A 224 12.79 -8.05 -0.41
N LEU A 225 13.56 -9.02 -0.91
CA LEU A 225 14.43 -9.86 -0.11
C LEU A 225 15.57 -9.07 0.54
N SER A 226 16.15 -8.12 -0.19
CA SER A 226 17.14 -7.17 0.36
C SER A 226 16.57 -6.35 1.51
N MET A 227 15.33 -5.88 1.39
CA MET A 227 14.67 -5.13 2.46
C MET A 227 14.43 -6.00 3.69
N ILE A 228 13.96 -7.25 3.53
CA ILE A 228 13.82 -8.21 4.63
C ILE A 228 15.17 -8.40 5.34
N GLY A 229 16.24 -8.68 4.60
CA GLY A 229 17.59 -8.85 5.16
C GLY A 229 18.09 -7.59 5.89
N LYS A 230 17.94 -6.41 5.30
CA LYS A 230 18.33 -5.12 5.90
C LYS A 230 17.61 -4.88 7.23
N LEU A 231 16.30 -5.10 7.26
CA LEU A 231 15.49 -4.90 8.47
C LEU A 231 15.84 -5.93 9.55
N TYR A 232 16.09 -7.18 9.18
CA TYR A 232 16.53 -8.21 10.11
C TYR A 232 17.86 -7.84 10.77
N LEU A 233 18.86 -7.40 10.00
CA LEU A 233 20.17 -6.99 10.53
C LEU A 233 20.10 -5.70 11.36
N SER A 234 19.18 -4.81 11.08
CA SER A 234 19.05 -3.52 11.78
C SER A 234 18.01 -3.51 12.92
N GLN A 235 17.29 -4.60 13.15
CA GLN A 235 16.18 -4.65 14.11
C GLN A 235 16.59 -4.34 15.56
N SER A 236 17.78 -4.75 16.00
CA SER A 236 18.29 -4.44 17.34
C SER A 236 18.51 -2.95 17.54
N LYS A 237 19.02 -2.27 16.51
CA LYS A 237 19.22 -0.82 16.50
C LYS A 237 17.88 -0.07 16.49
N LEU A 238 16.92 -0.56 15.70
CA LEU A 238 15.56 0.00 15.66
C LEU A 238 14.83 -0.13 17.01
N LYS A 239 14.91 -1.30 17.65
CA LYS A 239 14.33 -1.53 18.97
C LYS A 239 14.93 -0.60 20.04
N LYS A 240 16.27 -0.42 20.02
CA LYS A 240 16.94 0.51 20.96
C LYS A 240 16.47 1.95 20.77
N THR A 241 16.37 2.44 19.53
CA THR A 241 15.89 3.79 19.23
C THR A 241 14.44 4.02 19.69
N LEU A 242 13.62 2.98 19.71
CA LEU A 242 12.25 3.06 20.24
C LEU A 242 12.24 3.17 21.76
N GLN A 243 13.05 2.40 22.46
CA GLN A 243 13.17 2.47 23.92
C GLN A 243 13.64 3.85 24.39
N ASP A 244 14.63 4.43 23.70
CA ASP A 244 15.17 5.75 24.02
C ASP A 244 14.17 6.91 23.79
N LYS A 245 13.12 6.72 23.01
CA LYS A 245 12.04 7.70 22.78
C LYS A 245 10.86 7.60 23.73
N THR A 246 10.80 6.53 24.53
CA THR A 246 9.69 6.27 25.46
C THR A 246 10.04 6.67 26.90
N VAL A 247 11.27 7.11 27.14
CA VAL A 247 11.79 7.72 28.37
C VAL A 247 11.84 9.24 28.18
#